data_71369919bc567cb7c366284d53a31afd
#
_entry.id   71369919bc567cb7c366284d53a31afd
#
_cell.length_a   1.000
_cell.length_b   1.000
_cell.length_c   1.000
_cell.angle_alpha   90.00
_cell.angle_beta   90.00
_cell.angle_gamma   90.00
#
_symmetry.space_group_name_H-M   'P 1'
#
loop_
_entity.id
_entity.type
_entity.pdbx_description
1 polymer ?
#
loop_
_entity_poly.entity_id
_entity_poly.type
_entity_poly.pdbx_seq_one_letter_code
_entity_poly.pdbx_strand_id
1 'polypeptide(L)'
;TILANKEFFNNESFFVAHADNLTDFNLTDFIKKHNQKINKCPMTMMLFETDNPSSCGVVKTKDDIVIEFYEKKKEFNGKIANGAIFIFEPSIFQIIKKIKRTEIDISKDLIPILIGKINSYFNETFFMDIGNIVSYNKANEVFKPNPMNRHNNKIFEKMLEDISL
;
A
#
# COMPACT_ATOMS: atom_id res chain seq x y z
N THR A 1 11.59 -6.59 -9.26
CA THR A 1 11.05 -5.46 -10.06
C THR A 1 11.48 -4.11 -9.50
N ILE A 2 11.11 -3.70 -8.24
CA ILE A 2 11.44 -2.37 -7.67
C ILE A 2 12.95 -2.10 -7.70
N LEU A 3 13.78 -3.01 -7.20
CA LEU A 3 15.24 -2.83 -7.18
C LEU A 3 15.85 -2.69 -8.59
N ALA A 4 15.34 -3.44 -9.56
CA ALA A 4 15.82 -3.38 -10.94
C ALA A 4 15.50 -2.05 -11.64
N ASN A 5 14.47 -1.35 -11.18
CA ASN A 5 14.04 -0.06 -11.73
C ASN A 5 14.41 1.13 -10.83
N LYS A 6 15.42 0.97 -9.97
CA LYS A 6 15.79 1.98 -8.99
C LYS A 6 16.05 3.36 -9.60
N GLU A 7 16.70 3.42 -10.76
CA GLU A 7 17.05 4.67 -11.44
C GLU A 7 15.81 5.46 -11.91
N PHE A 8 14.70 4.77 -12.17
CA PHE A 8 13.41 5.40 -12.51
C PHE A 8 12.89 6.35 -11.42
N PHE A 9 13.20 6.07 -10.17
CA PHE A 9 12.68 6.82 -9.03
C PHE A 9 13.51 8.06 -8.65
N ASN A 10 14.59 8.39 -9.37
CA ASN A 10 15.39 9.61 -9.20
C ASN A 10 15.78 9.94 -7.77
N ASN A 11 15.95 8.96 -6.91
CA ASN A 11 16.21 9.11 -5.49
C ASN A 11 15.13 9.92 -4.72
N GLU A 12 13.90 9.89 -5.19
CA GLU A 12 12.73 10.49 -4.55
C GLU A 12 11.86 9.42 -3.85
N SER A 13 10.96 9.86 -2.96
CA SER A 13 9.92 8.98 -2.41
C SER A 13 8.98 8.54 -3.52
N PHE A 14 8.56 7.29 -3.52
CA PHE A 14 7.77 6.72 -4.60
C PHE A 14 6.61 5.88 -4.10
N PHE A 15 5.55 5.91 -4.87
CA PHE A 15 4.32 5.17 -4.61
C PHE A 15 4.39 3.77 -5.25
N VAL A 16 3.90 2.77 -4.52
CA VAL A 16 3.76 1.39 -5.00
C VAL A 16 2.41 0.86 -4.60
N ALA A 17 1.68 0.32 -5.56
CA ALA A 17 0.40 -0.34 -5.32
C ALA A 17 0.30 -1.63 -6.13
N HIS A 18 -0.44 -2.60 -5.63
CA HIS A 18 -0.88 -3.74 -6.45
C HIS A 18 -1.94 -3.28 -7.43
N ALA A 19 -1.84 -3.70 -8.69
CA ALA A 19 -2.72 -3.26 -9.76
C ALA A 19 -4.16 -3.81 -9.65
N ASP A 20 -4.36 -4.82 -8.82
CA ASP A 20 -5.64 -5.45 -8.53
C ASP A 20 -6.32 -4.92 -7.25
N ASN A 21 -5.84 -3.82 -6.70
CA ASN A 21 -6.48 -3.15 -5.58
C ASN A 21 -7.41 -2.03 -6.07
N LEU A 22 -8.71 -2.21 -5.89
CA LEU A 22 -9.71 -1.16 -6.09
C LEU A 22 -9.97 -0.43 -4.78
N THR A 23 -9.74 0.87 -4.76
CA THR A 23 -9.92 1.68 -3.55
C THR A 23 -10.25 3.13 -3.88
N ASP A 24 -10.91 3.81 -2.97
CA ASP A 24 -11.30 5.21 -3.07
C ASP A 24 -10.78 5.99 -1.84
N PHE A 25 -9.48 5.93 -1.61
CA PHE A 25 -8.84 6.65 -0.51
C PHE A 25 -8.33 8.03 -0.93
N ASN A 26 -8.12 8.91 0.04
CA ASN A 26 -7.57 10.24 -0.19
C ASN A 26 -6.03 10.16 -0.33
N LEU A 27 -5.54 10.16 -1.57
CA LEU A 27 -4.11 10.13 -1.87
C LEU A 27 -3.37 11.33 -1.26
N THR A 28 -3.98 12.51 -1.23
CA THR A 28 -3.37 13.71 -0.64
C THR A 28 -3.12 13.53 0.85
N ASP A 29 -4.07 12.95 1.58
CA ASP A 29 -3.92 12.71 3.01
C ASP A 29 -2.93 11.58 3.30
N PHE A 30 -2.85 10.57 2.44
CA PHE A 30 -1.83 9.54 2.52
C PHE A 30 -0.41 10.11 2.34
N ILE A 31 -0.22 11.00 1.35
CA ILE A 31 1.04 11.71 1.13
C ILE A 31 1.37 12.62 2.32
N LYS A 32 0.40 13.39 2.84
CA LYS A 32 0.59 14.21 4.04
C LYS A 32 1.03 13.36 5.23
N LYS A 33 0.37 12.22 5.45
CA LYS A 33 0.72 11.29 6.53
C LYS A 33 2.14 10.76 6.38
N HIS A 34 2.56 10.44 5.15
CA HIS A 34 3.92 10.04 4.88
C HIS A 34 4.93 11.13 5.21
N ASN A 35 4.65 12.38 4.84
CA ASN A 35 5.54 13.52 5.09
C ASN A 35 5.61 13.92 6.57
N GLN A 36 4.57 13.64 7.35
CA GLN A 36 4.47 13.92 8.80
C GLN A 36 5.03 12.81 9.68
N LYS A 37 5.60 11.75 9.10
CA LYS A 37 6.14 10.62 9.85
C LYS A 37 7.17 11.07 10.90
N ILE A 38 6.95 10.65 12.14
CA ILE A 38 7.71 11.11 13.31
C ILE A 38 9.13 10.56 13.31
N ASN A 39 9.34 9.35 12.86
CA ASN A 39 10.65 8.73 12.76
C ASN A 39 11.00 8.58 11.28
N LYS A 40 12.28 8.55 10.94
CA LYS A 40 12.77 8.30 9.56
C LYS A 40 12.32 6.91 9.05
N CYS A 41 11.00 6.69 9.05
CA CYS A 41 10.37 5.47 8.55
C CYS A 41 10.63 5.36 7.06
N PRO A 42 11.26 4.27 6.58
CA PRO A 42 11.53 4.10 5.15
C PRO A 42 10.28 3.75 4.35
N MET A 43 9.14 3.53 5.01
CA MET A 43 7.89 3.12 4.39
C MET A 43 6.68 3.67 5.15
N THR A 44 5.65 4.09 4.41
CA THR A 44 4.28 4.25 4.91
C THR A 44 3.39 3.22 4.24
N MET A 45 2.58 2.51 5.02
CA MET A 45 1.68 1.44 4.60
C MET A 45 0.24 1.90 4.74
N MET A 46 -0.56 1.74 3.68
CA MET A 46 -2.00 1.90 3.78
C MET A 46 -2.62 0.66 4.43
N LEU A 47 -3.51 0.90 5.39
CA LEU A 47 -4.26 -0.12 6.10
C LEU A 47 -5.74 0.00 5.79
N PHE A 48 -6.47 -1.11 5.88
CA PHE A 48 -7.93 -1.14 5.74
C PHE A 48 -8.55 -2.15 6.71
N GLU A 49 -9.85 -2.06 6.94
CA GLU A 49 -10.58 -3.06 7.72
C GLU A 49 -11.00 -4.23 6.81
N THR A 50 -10.75 -5.47 7.26
CA THR A 50 -11.10 -6.70 6.55
C THR A 50 -12.04 -7.59 7.35
N ASP A 51 -13.03 -8.18 6.69
CA ASP A 51 -13.88 -9.24 7.25
C ASP A 51 -13.25 -10.64 7.10
N ASN A 52 -12.16 -10.75 6.32
CA ASN A 52 -11.46 -12.01 6.10
C ASN A 52 -9.96 -11.90 6.42
N PRO A 53 -9.60 -11.80 7.72
CA PRO A 53 -8.20 -11.63 8.13
C PRO A 53 -7.27 -12.78 7.73
N SER A 54 -7.83 -14.00 7.55
CA SER A 54 -7.04 -15.16 7.14
C SER A 54 -6.50 -15.11 5.72
N SER A 55 -7.06 -14.23 4.86
CA SER A 55 -6.61 -14.01 3.49
C SER A 55 -5.62 -12.86 3.34
N CYS A 56 -5.44 -12.05 4.38
CA CYS A 56 -4.69 -10.81 4.37
C CYS A 56 -3.45 -10.85 5.28
N GLY A 57 -2.56 -9.90 5.08
CA GLY A 57 -1.52 -9.57 6.04
C GLY A 57 -2.07 -8.66 7.13
N VAL A 58 -2.38 -9.21 8.31
CA VAL A 58 -2.97 -8.44 9.42
C VAL A 58 -1.89 -7.75 10.24
N VAL A 59 -2.18 -6.54 10.72
CA VAL A 59 -1.24 -5.72 11.46
C VAL A 59 -1.78 -5.31 12.85
N LYS A 60 -0.85 -5.03 13.77
CA LYS A 60 -1.13 -4.18 14.93
C LYS A 60 -0.32 -2.89 14.81
N THR A 61 -0.93 -1.81 15.24
CA THR A 61 -0.31 -0.49 15.25
C THR A 61 -0.29 0.09 16.66
N LYS A 62 0.71 0.92 16.93
CA LYS A 62 0.79 1.77 18.11
C LYS A 62 1.40 3.10 17.69
N ASP A 63 0.75 4.21 18.05
CA ASP A 63 1.19 5.57 17.71
C ASP A 63 1.51 5.72 16.21
N ASP A 64 0.61 5.22 15.36
CA ASP A 64 0.73 5.20 13.90
C ASP A 64 1.90 4.36 13.34
N ILE A 65 2.56 3.56 14.17
CA ILE A 65 3.63 2.65 13.76
C ILE A 65 3.14 1.22 13.77
N VAL A 66 3.43 0.47 12.69
CA VAL A 66 3.18 -0.98 12.63
C VAL A 66 4.18 -1.69 13.55
N ILE A 67 3.65 -2.35 14.59
CA ILE A 67 4.44 -3.05 15.61
C ILE A 67 4.38 -4.58 15.48
N GLU A 68 3.38 -5.10 14.80
CA GLU A 68 3.25 -6.53 14.50
C GLU A 68 2.65 -6.72 13.11
N PHE A 69 3.06 -7.79 12.42
CA PHE A 69 2.54 -8.18 11.11
C PHE A 69 2.39 -9.69 11.02
N TYR A 70 1.25 -10.15 10.53
CA TYR A 70 0.88 -11.57 10.45
C TYR A 70 0.36 -11.88 9.04
N GLU A 71 1.23 -12.42 8.18
CA GLU A 71 0.86 -12.78 6.81
C GLU A 71 0.01 -14.05 6.80
N LYS A 72 -1.28 -13.90 6.45
CA LYS A 72 -2.25 -15.01 6.22
C LYS A 72 -2.29 -16.07 7.34
N LYS A 73 -2.24 -15.63 8.60
CA LYS A 73 -2.31 -16.53 9.78
C LYS A 73 -3.75 -16.68 10.26
N LYS A 74 -4.26 -17.92 10.31
CA LYS A 74 -5.64 -18.25 10.72
C LYS A 74 -5.95 -17.95 12.19
N GLU A 75 -4.94 -17.92 13.04
CA GLU A 75 -5.09 -17.80 14.50
C GLU A 75 -5.14 -16.36 15.01
N PHE A 76 -5.05 -15.37 14.11
CA PHE A 76 -5.02 -13.98 14.50
C PHE A 76 -6.36 -13.29 14.24
N ASN A 77 -6.99 -12.77 15.31
CA ASN A 77 -8.32 -12.15 15.28
C ASN A 77 -8.31 -10.63 15.01
N GLY A 78 -7.26 -10.06 14.43
CA GLY A 78 -7.22 -8.66 14.06
C GLY A 78 -8.00 -8.42 12.76
N LYS A 79 -8.64 -7.25 12.66
CA LYS A 79 -9.39 -6.84 11.45
C LYS A 79 -8.66 -5.83 10.59
N ILE A 80 -7.56 -5.26 11.07
CA ILE A 80 -6.80 -4.25 10.34
C ILE A 80 -5.72 -4.95 9.51
N ALA A 81 -5.75 -4.73 8.20
CA ALA A 81 -4.90 -5.41 7.24
C ALA A 81 -4.10 -4.44 6.36
N ASN A 82 -2.98 -4.95 5.85
CA ASN A 82 -2.16 -4.31 4.83
C ASN A 82 -2.91 -4.27 3.50
N GLY A 83 -3.14 -3.06 2.97
CA GLY A 83 -3.79 -2.85 1.68
C GLY A 83 -2.85 -2.99 0.47
N ALA A 84 -1.60 -3.39 0.67
CA ALA A 84 -0.59 -3.51 -0.38
C ALA A 84 -0.43 -2.22 -1.23
N ILE A 85 -0.58 -1.08 -0.55
CA ILE A 85 -0.34 0.26 -1.08
C ILE A 85 0.67 0.94 -0.15
N PHE A 86 1.75 1.45 -0.72
CA PHE A 86 2.89 1.94 0.02
C PHE A 86 3.43 3.23 -0.55
N ILE A 87 4.03 4.07 0.30
CA ILE A 87 5.01 5.08 -0.12
C ILE A 87 6.35 4.67 0.49
N PHE A 88 7.36 4.53 -0.35
CA PHE A 88 8.72 4.20 0.04
C PHE A 88 9.64 5.42 -0.01
N GLU A 89 10.54 5.52 0.96
CA GLU A 89 11.69 6.42 0.90
C GLU A 89 12.84 5.78 0.10
N PRO A 90 13.71 6.57 -0.54
CA PRO A 90 14.88 6.05 -1.25
C PRO A 90 15.80 5.16 -0.40
N SER A 91 15.82 5.37 0.92
CA SER A 91 16.57 4.54 1.87
C SER A 91 16.15 3.06 1.84
N ILE A 92 14.95 2.75 1.33
CA ILE A 92 14.47 1.38 1.19
C ILE A 92 15.40 0.52 0.34
N PHE A 93 16.04 1.09 -0.68
CA PHE A 93 16.94 0.37 -1.56
C PHE A 93 18.17 -0.19 -0.83
N GLN A 94 18.68 0.54 0.18
CA GLN A 94 19.79 0.06 1.00
C GLN A 94 19.37 -1.12 1.88
N ILE A 95 18.10 -1.15 2.31
CA ILE A 95 17.53 -2.22 3.12
C ILE A 95 17.32 -3.46 2.23
N ILE A 96 16.68 -3.30 1.08
CA ILE A 96 16.43 -4.37 0.12
C ILE A 96 17.73 -5.06 -0.31
N LYS A 97 18.80 -4.29 -0.59
CA LYS A 97 20.12 -4.84 -0.98
C LYS A 97 20.75 -5.74 0.08
N LYS A 98 20.38 -5.61 1.35
CA LYS A 98 20.88 -6.48 2.44
C LYS A 98 20.15 -7.82 2.51
N ILE A 99 18.99 -7.94 1.86
CA ILE A 99 18.23 -9.19 1.78
C ILE A 99 18.94 -10.09 0.76
N LYS A 100 19.54 -11.18 1.23
CA LYS A 100 20.28 -12.12 0.39
C LYS A 100 19.34 -13.13 -0.27
N ARG A 101 18.48 -12.64 -1.18
CA ARG A 101 17.53 -13.46 -1.97
C ARG A 101 17.49 -12.97 -3.40
N THR A 102 17.27 -13.87 -4.34
CA THR A 102 17.07 -13.54 -5.77
C THR A 102 15.71 -12.91 -6.02
N GLU A 103 14.68 -13.41 -5.33
CA GLU A 103 13.33 -12.88 -5.34
C GLU A 103 12.96 -12.41 -3.95
N ILE A 104 12.48 -11.18 -3.87
CA ILE A 104 12.12 -10.51 -2.60
C ILE A 104 10.64 -10.18 -2.64
N ASP A 105 9.90 -10.74 -1.70
CA ASP A 105 8.50 -10.45 -1.45
C ASP A 105 8.36 -9.36 -0.38
N ILE A 106 7.52 -8.35 -0.65
CA ILE A 106 7.35 -7.23 0.30
C ILE A 106 6.78 -7.74 1.63
N SER A 107 5.74 -8.58 1.59
CA SER A 107 5.08 -9.06 2.80
C SER A 107 5.92 -10.04 3.61
N LYS A 108 6.66 -10.92 2.93
CA LYS A 108 7.40 -12.01 3.61
C LYS A 108 8.83 -11.64 3.99
N ASP A 109 9.47 -10.77 3.21
CA ASP A 109 10.90 -10.49 3.36
C ASP A 109 11.17 -9.05 3.83
N LEU A 110 10.40 -8.05 3.36
CA LEU A 110 10.68 -6.65 3.65
C LEU A 110 9.91 -6.16 4.89
N ILE A 111 8.60 -6.38 4.98
CA ILE A 111 7.79 -5.93 6.12
C ILE A 111 8.34 -6.45 7.46
N PRO A 112 8.68 -7.75 7.61
CA PRO A 112 9.16 -8.28 8.90
C PRO A 112 10.42 -7.59 9.44
N ILE A 113 11.33 -7.18 8.57
CA ILE A 113 12.57 -6.49 8.98
C ILE A 113 12.36 -4.99 9.24
N LEU A 114 11.21 -4.45 8.87
CA LEU A 114 10.82 -3.06 9.06
C LEU A 114 9.85 -2.85 10.22
N ILE A 115 9.42 -3.89 10.91
CA ILE A 115 8.54 -3.76 12.09
C ILE A 115 9.10 -2.73 13.06
N GLY A 116 8.25 -1.83 13.56
CA GLY A 116 8.65 -0.66 14.36
C GLY A 116 9.18 0.53 13.57
N LYS A 117 9.29 0.42 12.23
CA LYS A 117 9.77 1.47 11.31
C LYS A 117 8.86 1.66 10.10
N ILE A 118 7.64 1.22 10.18
CA ILE A 118 6.60 1.39 9.15
C ILE A 118 5.57 2.35 9.72
N ASN A 119 5.42 3.51 9.08
CA ASN A 119 4.34 4.43 9.36
C ASN A 119 3.04 3.87 8.76
N SER A 120 1.91 4.07 9.43
CA SER A 120 0.61 3.58 8.96
C SER A 120 -0.34 4.71 8.61
N TYR A 121 -1.16 4.46 7.60
CA TYR A 121 -2.30 5.28 7.22
C TYR A 121 -3.53 4.39 7.11
N PHE A 122 -4.55 4.66 7.89
CA PHE A 122 -5.80 3.90 7.85
C PHE A 122 -6.75 4.49 6.81
N ASN A 123 -7.17 3.67 5.88
CA ASN A 123 -8.17 3.99 4.88
C ASN A 123 -9.57 3.67 5.45
N GLU A 124 -10.38 4.71 5.67
CA GLU A 124 -11.75 4.61 6.17
C GLU A 124 -12.78 4.43 5.03
N THR A 125 -12.30 4.45 3.76
CA THR A 125 -13.17 4.36 2.59
C THR A 125 -13.15 2.95 2.00
N PHE A 126 -13.72 2.81 0.81
CA PHE A 126 -13.80 1.54 0.11
C PHE A 126 -12.41 0.97 -0.21
N PHE A 127 -12.25 -0.32 0.05
CA PHE A 127 -11.11 -1.12 -0.40
C PHE A 127 -11.56 -2.53 -0.77
N MET A 128 -11.11 -3.04 -1.92
CA MET A 128 -11.34 -4.42 -2.37
C MET A 128 -10.21 -4.89 -3.27
N ASP A 129 -9.69 -6.08 -2.96
CA ASP A 129 -8.84 -6.84 -3.88
C ASP A 129 -9.73 -7.47 -4.97
N ILE A 130 -9.47 -7.12 -6.24
CA ILE A 130 -10.22 -7.59 -7.42
C ILE A 130 -9.41 -8.58 -8.27
N GLY A 131 -8.40 -9.21 -7.69
CA GLY A 131 -7.50 -10.16 -8.36
C GLY A 131 -8.14 -11.48 -8.82
N ASN A 132 -9.44 -11.66 -8.61
CA ASN A 132 -10.20 -12.80 -9.12
C ASN A 132 -11.58 -12.38 -9.63
N ILE A 133 -12.18 -13.23 -10.49
CA ILE A 133 -13.45 -12.89 -11.17
C ILE A 133 -14.63 -12.67 -10.19
N VAL A 134 -14.64 -13.34 -9.05
CA VAL A 134 -15.71 -13.21 -8.06
C VAL A 134 -15.66 -11.84 -7.39
N SER A 135 -14.48 -11.44 -6.91
CA SER A 135 -14.28 -10.11 -6.31
C SER A 135 -14.41 -8.99 -7.33
N TYR A 136 -13.97 -9.20 -8.57
CA TYR A 136 -14.17 -8.25 -9.66
C TYR A 136 -15.66 -8.00 -9.94
N ASN A 137 -16.47 -9.06 -10.09
CA ASN A 137 -17.91 -8.93 -10.31
C ASN A 137 -18.60 -8.26 -9.12
N LYS A 138 -18.24 -8.65 -7.89
CA LYS A 138 -18.76 -8.00 -6.69
C LYS A 138 -18.41 -6.51 -6.63
N ALA A 139 -17.19 -6.13 -7.03
CA ALA A 139 -16.77 -4.74 -7.07
C ALA A 139 -17.63 -3.92 -8.03
N ASN A 140 -17.97 -4.45 -9.22
CA ASN A 140 -18.85 -3.76 -10.18
C ASN A 140 -20.27 -3.52 -9.63
N GLU A 141 -20.73 -4.36 -8.71
CA GLU A 141 -22.05 -4.21 -8.07
C GLU A 141 -22.03 -3.18 -6.94
N VAL A 142 -20.95 -3.16 -6.13
CA VAL A 142 -20.95 -2.43 -4.86
C VAL A 142 -20.13 -1.13 -4.90
N PHE A 143 -19.15 -1.01 -5.79
CA PHE A 143 -18.29 0.18 -5.84
C PHE A 143 -19.03 1.39 -6.37
N LYS A 144 -19.04 2.44 -5.57
CA LYS A 144 -19.56 3.76 -5.98
C LYS A 144 -18.44 4.77 -5.78
N PRO A 145 -17.82 5.24 -6.87
CA PRO A 145 -16.72 6.21 -6.77
C PRO A 145 -17.19 7.48 -6.05
N ASN A 146 -16.35 7.96 -5.15
CA ASN A 146 -16.61 9.21 -4.44
C ASN A 146 -16.53 10.40 -5.42
N PRO A 147 -17.58 11.19 -5.57
CA PRO A 147 -17.57 12.34 -6.48
C PRO A 147 -16.48 13.37 -6.17
N MET A 148 -16.01 13.46 -4.91
CA MET A 148 -14.94 14.38 -4.53
C MET A 148 -13.55 13.96 -5.06
N ASN A 149 -13.37 12.70 -5.43
CA ASN A 149 -12.13 12.19 -6.04
C ASN A 149 -12.07 12.39 -7.56
N ARG A 150 -13.10 13.00 -8.19
CA ARG A 150 -13.11 13.31 -9.64
C ARG A 150 -11.97 14.22 -10.09
N HIS A 151 -11.36 14.97 -9.18
CA HIS A 151 -10.19 15.79 -9.53
C HIS A 151 -8.98 14.91 -9.93
N ASN A 152 -8.79 13.79 -9.27
CA ASN A 152 -7.74 12.83 -9.60
C ASN A 152 -8.00 12.16 -10.96
N ASN A 153 -9.27 11.91 -11.32
CA ASN A 153 -9.63 11.37 -12.63
C ASN A 153 -9.28 12.32 -13.76
N LYS A 154 -9.50 13.63 -13.60
CA LYS A 154 -9.14 14.63 -14.62
C LYS A 154 -7.63 14.73 -14.85
N ILE A 155 -6.83 14.60 -13.78
CA ILE A 155 -5.36 14.55 -13.91
C ILE A 155 -4.96 13.29 -14.69
N PHE A 156 -5.55 12.15 -14.37
CA PHE A 156 -5.29 10.88 -15.04
C PHE A 156 -5.74 10.90 -16.50
N GLU A 157 -6.92 11.43 -16.81
CA GLU A 157 -7.41 11.62 -18.18
C GLU A 157 -6.44 12.49 -18.99
N LYS A 158 -5.99 13.61 -18.43
CA LYS A 158 -5.00 14.48 -19.08
C LYS A 158 -3.66 13.77 -19.32
N MET A 159 -3.19 12.96 -18.36
CA MET A 159 -1.97 12.16 -18.53
C MET A 159 -2.11 11.11 -19.65
N LEU A 160 -3.29 10.50 -19.80
CA LEU A 160 -3.57 9.56 -20.91
C LEU A 160 -3.61 10.26 -22.26
N GLU A 161 -4.15 11.47 -22.34
CA GLU A 161 -4.11 12.30 -23.56
C GLU A 161 -2.67 12.64 -23.97
N ASP A 162 -1.82 12.98 -22.99
CA ASP A 162 -0.40 13.31 -23.23
C ASP A 162 0.45 12.11 -23.66
N ILE A 163 0.04 10.86 -23.34
CA ILE A 163 0.73 9.62 -23.73
C ILE A 163 0.27 9.10 -25.10
N SER A 164 -0.93 9.49 -25.57
CA SER A 164 -1.50 9.03 -26.85
C SER A 164 -1.08 9.87 -28.07
N LEU A 165 -0.13 10.78 -27.90
CA LEU A 165 0.55 11.55 -28.94
C LEU A 165 1.96 11.02 -29.20
#